data_3bc515874322ca8615be2b889b38a755
#
_entry.id   3bc515874322ca8615be2b889b38a755
#
_cell.length_a   1.000
_cell.length_b   1.000
_cell.length_c   1.000
_cell.angle_alpha   90.00
_cell.angle_beta   90.00
_cell.angle_gamma   90.00
#
_symmetry.space_group_name_H-M   'P 1'
#
loop_
_entity.id
_entity.type
_entity.pdbx_description
1 polymer ?
#
loop_
_entity_poly.entity_id
_entity_poly.type
_entity_poly.pdbx_seq_one_letter_code
_entity_poly.pdbx_strand_id
1 'polypeptide(L)'
;MKKETDTTNRLIRFLGGKTSYYVLGMVILLALIIYFFHQISFIFKPVGIIIATILPPLLFALILYYLLEPVIKRLSKHLSRNLSVIIVYVIILFLLGLGSVWLVPFLEEQTKTLISSLPDLFQDFQESLRQFLEKTPFADSFNQFFTSIDDVTSDIAGFIGNYWESGAQRISNIFSTVTAIFITLFTGPIVTFFLLRNPQKFYQSVLAIVPPAFRTDFKNLTKIANQQLGSFLKGQIIASFILGAVYWVCFLLIGLEFASVLAISAGLLCIIPYIGPFIAFFPGLIIAFQ
;
A
#
# COMPACT_ATOMS: atom_id res chain seq x y z
N MET A 1 -48.08 -47.20 22.22
CA MET A 1 -46.79 -46.54 22.52
C MET A 1 -45.55 -47.12 21.78
N LYS A 2 -45.59 -48.31 21.15
CA LYS A 2 -44.39 -48.90 20.47
C LYS A 2 -44.21 -48.45 19.01
N LYS A 3 -45.22 -47.82 18.37
CA LYS A 3 -45.16 -47.38 16.95
C LYS A 3 -44.56 -45.99 16.75
N GLU A 4 -44.62 -45.09 17.74
CA GLU A 4 -44.05 -43.74 17.66
C GLU A 4 -42.54 -43.74 17.81
N THR A 5 -41.98 -44.63 18.63
CA THR A 5 -40.53 -44.80 18.80
C THR A 5 -39.82 -45.28 17.54
N ASP A 6 -40.51 -46.04 16.69
CA ASP A 6 -39.93 -46.64 15.48
C ASP A 6 -39.83 -45.63 14.32
N THR A 7 -40.79 -44.72 14.21
CA THR A 7 -40.77 -43.62 13.21
C THR A 7 -39.71 -42.56 13.56
N THR A 8 -39.53 -42.23 14.85
CA THR A 8 -38.51 -41.32 15.29
C THR A 8 -37.10 -41.87 15.05
N ASN A 9 -36.90 -43.18 15.28
CA ASN A 9 -35.64 -43.86 14.98
C ASN A 9 -35.31 -43.93 13.47
N ARG A 10 -36.34 -44.08 12.60
CA ARG A 10 -36.16 -44.05 11.15
C ARG A 10 -35.83 -42.66 10.62
N LEU A 11 -36.45 -41.62 11.15
CA LEU A 11 -36.13 -40.21 10.84
C LEU A 11 -34.72 -39.84 11.30
N ILE A 12 -34.30 -40.28 12.49
CA ILE A 12 -32.94 -40.07 13.00
C ILE A 12 -31.89 -40.78 12.12
N ARG A 13 -32.20 -41.99 11.62
CA ARG A 13 -31.29 -42.71 10.69
C ARG A 13 -31.27 -42.08 9.29
N PHE A 14 -32.38 -41.56 8.79
CA PHE A 14 -32.46 -40.89 7.51
C PHE A 14 -31.71 -39.54 7.51
N LEU A 15 -31.75 -38.83 8.63
CA LEU A 15 -31.02 -37.56 8.84
C LEU A 15 -29.55 -37.74 9.26
N GLY A 16 -28.97 -38.92 9.15
CA GLY A 16 -27.55 -39.16 9.41
C GLY A 16 -27.17 -39.47 10.86
N GLY A 17 -28.17 -39.82 11.70
CA GLY A 17 -27.94 -40.23 13.10
C GLY A 17 -27.68 -39.07 14.06
N LYS A 18 -27.29 -39.41 15.31
CA LYS A 18 -27.06 -38.42 16.36
C LYS A 18 -26.02 -37.36 15.99
N THR A 19 -25.00 -37.71 15.21
CA THR A 19 -23.96 -36.82 14.74
C THR A 19 -24.52 -35.66 13.88
N SER A 20 -25.54 -35.91 13.07
CA SER A 20 -26.17 -34.89 12.23
C SER A 20 -26.88 -33.82 13.05
N TYR A 21 -27.47 -34.17 14.18
CA TYR A 21 -28.10 -33.18 15.07
C TYR A 21 -27.05 -32.30 15.76
N TYR A 22 -25.90 -32.86 16.14
CA TYR A 22 -24.80 -32.07 16.69
C TYR A 22 -24.21 -31.10 15.65
N VAL A 23 -24.01 -31.57 14.42
CA VAL A 23 -23.55 -30.71 13.31
C VAL A 23 -24.58 -29.61 13.01
N LEU A 24 -25.85 -29.94 12.92
CA LEU A 24 -26.91 -28.94 12.71
C LEU A 24 -26.96 -27.92 13.85
N GLY A 25 -26.89 -28.40 15.10
CA GLY A 25 -26.86 -27.53 16.28
C GLY A 25 -25.63 -26.60 16.27
N MET A 26 -24.47 -27.11 15.87
CA MET A 26 -23.26 -26.32 15.74
C MET A 26 -23.36 -25.26 14.63
N VAL A 27 -23.95 -25.59 13.49
CA VAL A 27 -24.21 -24.65 12.39
C VAL A 27 -25.20 -23.57 12.81
N ILE A 28 -26.29 -23.93 13.50
CA ILE A 28 -27.26 -22.96 14.03
C ILE A 28 -26.59 -22.04 15.06
N LEU A 29 -25.77 -22.59 15.94
CA LEU A 29 -25.05 -21.80 16.96
C LEU A 29 -24.07 -20.84 16.32
N LEU A 30 -23.32 -21.27 15.29
CA LEU A 30 -22.45 -20.42 14.50
C LEU A 30 -23.23 -19.30 13.78
N ALA A 31 -24.38 -19.64 13.18
CA ALA A 31 -25.24 -18.66 12.51
C ALA A 31 -25.77 -17.61 13.50
N LEU A 32 -26.18 -18.04 14.70
CA LEU A 32 -26.62 -17.16 15.77
C LEU A 32 -25.46 -16.25 16.27
N ILE A 33 -24.27 -16.80 16.43
CA ILE A 33 -23.08 -16.00 16.80
C ILE A 33 -22.83 -14.93 15.75
N ILE A 34 -22.80 -15.30 14.46
CA ILE A 34 -22.58 -14.35 13.35
C ILE A 34 -23.69 -13.29 13.34
N TYR A 35 -24.95 -13.69 13.53
CA TYR A 35 -26.09 -12.77 13.58
C TYR A 35 -25.95 -11.77 14.74
N PHE A 36 -25.62 -12.23 15.97
CA PHE A 36 -25.41 -11.35 17.10
C PHE A 36 -24.19 -10.44 16.92
N PHE A 37 -23.08 -10.95 16.36
CA PHE A 37 -21.92 -10.12 16.02
C PHE A 37 -22.26 -9.02 15.01
N HIS A 38 -23.09 -9.34 14.02
CA HIS A 38 -23.56 -8.33 13.05
C HIS A 38 -24.43 -7.27 13.73
N GLN A 39 -25.35 -7.68 14.63
CA GLN A 39 -26.21 -6.78 15.37
C GLN A 39 -25.44 -5.85 16.33
N ILE A 40 -24.34 -6.35 16.91
CA ILE A 40 -23.48 -5.60 17.86
C ILE A 40 -22.37 -4.82 17.11
N SER A 41 -22.34 -4.88 15.78
CA SER A 41 -21.29 -4.26 14.95
C SER A 41 -21.11 -2.77 15.19
N PHE A 42 -22.17 -2.06 15.65
CA PHE A 42 -22.11 -0.62 15.99
C PHE A 42 -21.13 -0.32 17.14
N ILE A 43 -20.90 -1.26 18.06
CA ILE A 43 -19.94 -1.13 19.16
C ILE A 43 -18.50 -1.22 18.65
N PHE A 44 -18.26 -2.02 17.59
CA PHE A 44 -16.93 -2.20 17.01
C PHE A 44 -16.57 -1.13 15.97
N LYS A 45 -17.58 -0.47 15.37
CA LYS A 45 -17.35 0.62 14.40
C LYS A 45 -16.43 1.72 14.90
N PRO A 46 -16.60 2.30 16.12
CA PRO A 46 -15.69 3.33 16.64
C PRO A 46 -14.26 2.82 16.80
N VAL A 47 -14.09 1.57 17.27
CA VAL A 47 -12.78 0.94 17.40
C VAL A 47 -12.13 0.77 16.03
N GLY A 48 -12.89 0.30 15.04
CA GLY A 48 -12.42 0.18 13.66
C GLY A 48 -11.98 1.53 13.07
N ILE A 49 -12.74 2.59 13.30
CA ILE A 49 -12.41 3.95 12.86
C ILE A 49 -11.13 4.44 13.53
N ILE A 50 -10.98 4.26 14.84
CA ILE A 50 -9.77 4.64 15.58
C ILE A 50 -8.54 3.91 15.01
N ILE A 51 -8.64 2.60 14.82
CA ILE A 51 -7.55 1.80 14.25
C ILE A 51 -7.23 2.27 12.83
N ALA A 52 -8.24 2.41 11.97
CA ALA A 52 -8.06 2.86 10.59
C ALA A 52 -7.44 4.26 10.47
N THR A 53 -7.69 5.13 11.44
CA THR A 53 -7.14 6.49 11.46
C THR A 53 -5.71 6.54 12.01
N ILE A 54 -5.42 5.76 13.04
CA ILE A 54 -4.11 5.80 13.74
C ILE A 54 -3.08 4.91 13.03
N LEU A 55 -3.50 3.79 12.46
CA LEU A 55 -2.59 2.80 11.89
C LEU A 55 -1.73 3.34 10.74
N PRO A 56 -2.27 4.05 9.72
CA PRO A 56 -1.46 4.58 8.63
C PRO A 56 -0.36 5.55 9.09
N PRO A 57 -0.63 6.59 9.90
CA PRO A 57 0.42 7.47 10.41
C PRO A 57 1.45 6.73 11.27
N LEU A 58 1.02 5.73 12.05
CA LEU A 58 1.91 4.94 12.90
C LEU A 58 2.84 4.04 12.08
N LEU A 59 2.32 3.38 11.04
CA LEU A 59 3.13 2.57 10.12
C LEU A 59 4.13 3.44 9.38
N PHE A 60 3.70 4.60 8.89
CA PHE A 60 4.58 5.56 8.24
C PHE A 60 5.66 6.07 9.20
N ALA A 61 5.30 6.36 10.44
CA ALA A 61 6.25 6.75 11.49
C ALA A 61 7.27 5.64 11.80
N LEU A 62 6.86 4.38 11.81
CA LEU A 62 7.77 3.25 12.01
C LEU A 62 8.75 3.09 10.84
N ILE A 63 8.29 3.26 9.61
CA ILE A 63 9.15 3.24 8.41
C ILE A 63 10.21 4.33 8.53
N LEU A 64 9.81 5.56 8.79
CA LEU A 64 10.72 6.69 8.98
C LEU A 64 11.67 6.46 10.17
N TYR A 65 11.18 5.89 11.26
CA TYR A 65 12.00 5.55 12.41
C TYR A 65 13.15 4.60 12.02
N TYR A 66 12.84 3.49 11.35
CA TYR A 66 13.86 2.52 10.94
C TYR A 66 14.84 3.07 9.90
N LEU A 67 14.39 4.01 9.07
CA LEU A 67 15.23 4.71 8.10
C LEU A 67 16.21 5.66 8.79
N LEU A 68 15.73 6.46 9.75
CA LEU A 68 16.52 7.53 10.37
C LEU A 68 17.34 7.06 11.58
N GLU A 69 16.91 6.01 12.27
CA GLU A 69 17.58 5.48 13.47
C GLU A 69 19.09 5.20 13.27
N PRO A 70 19.55 4.57 12.14
CA PRO A 70 20.99 4.34 11.96
C PRO A 70 21.80 5.64 11.83
N VAL A 71 21.24 6.68 11.21
CA VAL A 71 21.87 7.99 11.06
C VAL A 71 21.97 8.66 12.45
N ILE A 72 20.86 8.66 13.17
CA ILE A 72 20.79 9.24 14.52
C ILE A 72 21.72 8.48 15.48
N LYS A 73 21.79 7.16 15.43
CA LYS A 73 22.74 6.38 16.23
C LYS A 73 24.19 6.73 15.97
N ARG A 74 24.56 7.00 14.72
CA ARG A 74 25.93 7.44 14.38
C ARG A 74 26.22 8.82 14.94
N LEU A 75 25.27 9.76 14.77
CA LEU A 75 25.40 11.13 15.22
C LEU A 75 25.38 11.24 16.76
N SER A 76 24.59 10.41 17.42
CA SER A 76 24.46 10.38 18.88
C SER A 76 25.69 9.79 19.61
N LYS A 77 26.70 9.32 18.88
CA LYS A 77 28.02 8.98 19.45
C LYS A 77 28.80 10.23 19.86
N HIS A 78 28.56 11.36 19.20
CA HIS A 78 29.26 12.61 19.41
C HIS A 78 28.41 13.72 20.02
N LEU A 79 27.08 13.61 19.90
CA LEU A 79 26.08 14.59 20.33
C LEU A 79 25.04 13.95 21.23
N SER A 80 24.32 14.76 21.99
CA SER A 80 23.14 14.24 22.71
C SER A 80 22.10 13.74 21.74
N ARG A 81 21.33 12.71 22.13
CA ARG A 81 20.31 12.12 21.26
C ARG A 81 19.27 13.15 20.78
N ASN A 82 18.88 14.06 21.63
CA ASN A 82 17.94 15.13 21.29
C ASN A 82 18.49 16.04 20.19
N LEU A 83 19.75 16.48 20.32
CA LEU A 83 20.41 17.31 19.30
C LEU A 83 20.57 16.55 17.99
N SER A 84 20.96 15.28 18.04
CA SER A 84 21.08 14.43 16.85
C SER A 84 19.76 14.32 16.07
N VAL A 85 18.63 14.14 16.76
CA VAL A 85 17.32 14.11 16.15
C VAL A 85 16.97 15.44 15.49
N ILE A 86 17.17 16.55 16.20
CA ILE A 86 16.87 17.90 15.68
C ILE A 86 17.70 18.20 14.43
N ILE A 87 19.02 17.93 14.47
CA ILE A 87 19.91 18.17 13.34
C ILE A 87 19.47 17.37 12.11
N VAL A 88 19.18 16.08 12.28
CA VAL A 88 18.73 15.21 11.18
C VAL A 88 17.42 15.74 10.59
N TYR A 89 16.47 16.17 11.43
CA TYR A 89 15.21 16.76 10.95
C TYR A 89 15.42 18.08 10.20
N VAL A 90 16.26 18.96 10.71
CA VAL A 90 16.59 20.23 10.03
C VAL A 90 17.24 19.96 8.68
N ILE A 91 18.17 19.01 8.60
CA ILE A 91 18.80 18.61 7.33
C ILE A 91 17.75 18.06 6.35
N ILE A 92 16.86 17.18 6.82
CA ILE A 92 15.81 16.61 5.97
C ILE A 92 14.86 17.71 5.47
N LEU A 93 14.40 18.61 6.34
CA LEU A 93 13.52 19.71 5.95
C LEU A 93 14.22 20.66 4.97
N PHE A 94 15.51 20.93 5.17
CA PHE A 94 16.31 21.73 4.26
C PHE A 94 16.44 21.08 2.89
N LEU A 95 16.78 19.78 2.85
CA LEU A 95 16.87 19.02 1.59
C LEU A 95 15.52 18.91 0.88
N LEU A 96 14.42 18.70 1.63
CA LEU A 96 13.07 18.71 1.05
C LEU A 96 12.69 20.08 0.50
N GLY A 97 13.05 21.16 1.21
CA GLY A 97 12.84 22.54 0.74
C GLY A 97 13.62 22.85 -0.53
N LEU A 98 14.92 22.53 -0.57
CA LEU A 98 15.72 22.68 -1.80
C LEU A 98 15.21 21.81 -2.94
N GLY A 99 14.88 20.53 -2.63
CA GLY A 99 14.36 19.59 -3.61
C GLY A 99 13.01 20.04 -4.18
N SER A 100 12.14 20.62 -3.36
CA SER A 100 10.83 21.09 -3.84
C SER A 100 10.96 22.27 -4.80
N VAL A 101 11.91 23.17 -4.59
CA VAL A 101 12.10 24.33 -5.48
C VAL A 101 12.63 23.93 -6.86
N TRP A 102 13.43 22.88 -6.93
CA TRP A 102 14.11 22.50 -8.17
C TRP A 102 13.46 21.26 -8.85
N LEU A 103 13.17 20.24 -8.07
CA LEU A 103 12.67 18.95 -8.59
C LEU A 103 11.18 19.01 -8.92
N VAL A 104 10.36 19.72 -8.12
CA VAL A 104 8.91 19.77 -8.34
C VAL A 104 8.54 20.42 -9.68
N PRO A 105 9.06 21.61 -10.06
CA PRO A 105 8.74 22.20 -11.37
C PRO A 105 9.20 21.30 -12.53
N PHE A 106 10.37 20.71 -12.42
CA PHE A 106 10.90 19.80 -13.44
C PHE A 106 10.01 18.55 -13.61
N LEU A 107 9.60 17.92 -12.51
CA LEU A 107 8.69 16.76 -12.57
C LEU A 107 7.28 17.15 -13.01
N GLU A 108 6.80 18.32 -12.62
CA GLU A 108 5.46 18.82 -12.98
C GLU A 108 5.34 19.00 -14.50
N GLU A 109 6.33 19.62 -15.14
CA GLU A 109 6.35 19.79 -16.59
C GLU A 109 6.36 18.45 -17.32
N GLN A 110 7.29 17.56 -16.95
CA GLN A 110 7.37 16.22 -17.55
C GLN A 110 6.12 15.38 -17.30
N THR A 111 5.54 15.45 -16.08
CA THR A 111 4.33 14.69 -15.76
C THR A 111 3.12 15.21 -16.54
N LYS A 112 2.96 16.52 -16.69
CA LYS A 112 1.88 17.10 -17.50
C LYS A 112 1.99 16.67 -18.96
N THR A 113 3.19 16.75 -19.53
CA THR A 113 3.44 16.32 -20.91
C THR A 113 3.19 14.81 -21.07
N LEU A 114 3.68 13.98 -20.15
CA LEU A 114 3.42 12.55 -20.16
C LEU A 114 1.90 12.25 -20.10
N ILE A 115 1.16 12.87 -19.20
CA ILE A 115 -0.30 12.66 -19.08
C ILE A 115 -1.04 13.09 -20.34
N SER A 116 -0.64 14.22 -20.95
CA SER A 116 -1.26 14.68 -22.21
C SER A 116 -0.91 13.80 -23.41
N SER A 117 0.25 13.19 -23.41
CA SER A 117 0.69 12.28 -24.48
C SER A 117 0.23 10.82 -24.30
N LEU A 118 -0.26 10.43 -23.10
CA LEU A 118 -0.70 9.06 -22.83
C LEU A 118 -1.71 8.49 -23.84
N PRO A 119 -2.75 9.26 -24.28
CA PRO A 119 -3.68 8.75 -25.29
C PRO A 119 -3.00 8.41 -26.62
N ASP A 120 -2.11 9.30 -27.09
CA ASP A 120 -1.38 9.11 -28.36
C ASP A 120 -0.39 7.95 -28.25
N LEU A 121 0.38 7.91 -27.17
CA LEU A 121 1.32 6.80 -26.87
C LEU A 121 0.62 5.45 -26.83
N PHE A 122 -0.61 5.42 -26.30
CA PHE A 122 -1.37 4.19 -26.22
C PHE A 122 -1.90 3.75 -27.60
N GLN A 123 -2.32 4.68 -28.42
CA GLN A 123 -2.72 4.41 -29.83
C GLN A 123 -1.54 3.88 -30.63
N ASP A 124 -0.38 4.53 -30.55
CA ASP A 124 0.83 4.11 -31.25
C ASP A 124 1.29 2.71 -30.79
N PHE A 125 1.20 2.44 -29.48
CA PHE A 125 1.48 1.11 -28.93
C PHE A 125 0.52 0.05 -29.48
N GLN A 126 -0.78 0.35 -29.53
CA GLN A 126 -1.77 -0.57 -30.09
C GLN A 126 -1.47 -0.87 -31.56
N GLU A 127 -1.16 0.16 -32.34
CA GLU A 127 -0.88 0.00 -33.77
C GLU A 127 0.41 -0.79 -34.00
N SER A 128 1.47 -0.47 -33.27
CA SER A 128 2.76 -1.20 -33.33
C SER A 128 2.60 -2.66 -32.92
N LEU A 129 1.85 -2.90 -31.85
CA LEU A 129 1.60 -4.26 -31.39
C LEU A 129 0.71 -5.04 -32.34
N ARG A 130 -0.30 -4.40 -32.96
CA ARG A 130 -1.14 -5.00 -33.99
C ARG A 130 -0.33 -5.41 -35.19
N GLN A 131 0.55 -4.54 -35.70
CA GLN A 131 1.45 -4.84 -36.84
C GLN A 131 2.42 -5.98 -36.50
N PHE A 132 2.89 -6.07 -35.27
CA PHE A 132 3.75 -7.17 -34.81
C PHE A 132 2.99 -8.50 -34.76
N LEU A 133 1.73 -8.47 -34.28
CA LEU A 133 0.90 -9.66 -34.09
C LEU A 133 0.20 -10.15 -35.36
N GLU A 134 -0.06 -9.28 -36.33
CA GLU A 134 -0.62 -9.69 -37.64
C GLU A 134 0.25 -10.75 -38.36
N LYS A 135 1.53 -10.80 -38.00
CA LYS A 135 2.48 -11.81 -38.50
C LYS A 135 2.49 -13.11 -37.69
N THR A 136 1.65 -13.22 -36.66
CA THR A 136 1.61 -14.37 -35.74
C THR A 136 0.24 -15.08 -35.81
N PRO A 137 0.18 -16.40 -35.53
CA PRO A 137 -1.08 -17.16 -35.58
C PRO A 137 -2.07 -16.83 -34.45
N PHE A 138 -1.78 -15.84 -33.61
CA PHE A 138 -2.60 -15.43 -32.47
C PHE A 138 -3.39 -14.13 -32.69
N ALA A 139 -3.39 -13.58 -33.89
CA ALA A 139 -4.00 -12.29 -34.25
C ALA A 139 -5.48 -12.17 -33.84
N ASP A 140 -6.29 -13.21 -34.06
CA ASP A 140 -7.73 -13.17 -33.75
C ASP A 140 -8.04 -13.11 -32.25
N SER A 141 -7.27 -13.82 -31.43
CA SER A 141 -7.45 -13.82 -29.98
C SER A 141 -7.02 -12.49 -29.35
N PHE A 142 -6.01 -11.86 -29.92
CA PHE A 142 -5.55 -10.53 -29.48
C PHE A 142 -6.48 -9.39 -29.91
N ASN A 143 -7.10 -9.47 -31.08
CA ASN A 143 -8.08 -8.47 -31.51
C ASN A 143 -9.31 -8.42 -30.55
N GLN A 144 -9.75 -9.56 -30.01
CA GLN A 144 -10.80 -9.61 -28.99
C GLN A 144 -10.33 -8.98 -27.68
N PHE A 145 -9.07 -9.18 -27.30
CA PHE A 145 -8.48 -8.58 -26.11
C PHE A 145 -8.35 -7.05 -26.24
N PHE A 146 -7.95 -6.55 -27.42
CA PHE A 146 -7.83 -5.11 -27.67
C PHE A 146 -9.17 -4.38 -27.72
N THR A 147 -10.23 -4.97 -28.26
CA THR A 147 -11.58 -4.38 -28.16
C THR A 147 -12.05 -4.21 -26.71
N SER A 148 -11.65 -5.13 -25.84
CA SER A 148 -11.93 -4.99 -24.39
C SER A 148 -11.06 -3.92 -23.70
N ILE A 149 -9.87 -3.62 -24.25
CA ILE A 149 -8.96 -2.58 -23.74
C ILE A 149 -9.36 -1.20 -24.26
N ASP A 150 -9.94 -1.08 -25.46
CA ASP A 150 -10.49 0.19 -25.98
C ASP A 150 -11.58 0.73 -25.07
N ASP A 151 -12.42 -0.13 -24.48
CA ASP A 151 -13.38 0.25 -23.46
C ASP A 151 -12.67 0.73 -22.18
N VAL A 152 -11.58 0.07 -21.77
CA VAL A 152 -10.80 0.46 -20.58
C VAL A 152 -10.02 1.75 -20.81
N THR A 153 -9.52 2.03 -22.04
CA THR A 153 -8.79 3.27 -22.34
C THR A 153 -9.71 4.47 -22.47
N SER A 154 -10.89 4.28 -23.05
CA SER A 154 -11.95 5.31 -23.02
C SER A 154 -12.41 5.60 -21.60
N ASP A 155 -12.46 4.56 -20.75
CA ASP A 155 -12.74 4.69 -19.33
C ASP A 155 -11.59 5.37 -18.56
N ILE A 156 -10.33 5.14 -18.90
CA ILE A 156 -9.16 5.82 -18.29
C ILE A 156 -9.05 7.25 -18.77
N ALA A 157 -9.23 7.54 -20.06
CA ALA A 157 -9.27 8.90 -20.59
C ALA A 157 -10.50 9.67 -20.06
N GLY A 158 -11.66 9.01 -20.00
CA GLY A 158 -12.85 9.50 -19.32
C GLY A 158 -12.66 9.62 -17.80
N PHE A 159 -11.89 8.73 -17.18
CA PHE A 159 -11.55 8.79 -15.77
C PHE A 159 -10.62 9.99 -15.49
N ILE A 160 -9.62 10.24 -16.32
CA ILE A 160 -8.70 11.39 -16.19
C ILE A 160 -9.46 12.70 -16.53
N GLY A 161 -10.25 12.73 -17.61
CA GLY A 161 -11.04 13.89 -18.00
C GLY A 161 -12.21 14.18 -17.04
N ASN A 162 -12.97 13.15 -16.66
CA ASN A 162 -14.06 13.26 -15.68
C ASN A 162 -13.56 13.45 -14.24
N TYR A 163 -12.31 13.11 -13.94
CA TYR A 163 -11.70 13.43 -12.64
C TYR A 163 -11.59 14.93 -12.44
N TRP A 164 -11.46 15.67 -13.53
CA TRP A 164 -11.40 17.14 -13.51
C TRP A 164 -12.78 17.80 -13.54
N GLU A 165 -13.78 17.20 -14.20
CA GLU A 165 -15.12 17.83 -14.40
C GLU A 165 -16.23 17.36 -13.45
N SER A 166 -16.21 16.13 -12.96
CA SER A 166 -17.32 15.62 -12.11
C SER A 166 -17.12 15.86 -10.61
N GLY A 167 -16.79 17.11 -10.28
CA GLY A 167 -16.24 17.56 -9.00
C GLY A 167 -17.11 17.45 -7.74
N ALA A 168 -18.42 17.22 -7.76
CA ALA A 168 -19.21 17.42 -6.54
C ALA A 168 -19.38 16.15 -5.68
N GLN A 169 -19.64 14.99 -6.28
CA GLN A 169 -19.88 13.74 -5.52
C GLN A 169 -18.57 12.98 -5.23
N ARG A 170 -17.57 13.13 -6.10
CA ARG A 170 -16.23 12.53 -5.93
C ARG A 170 -15.29 13.38 -5.07
N ILE A 171 -15.51 14.69 -4.98
CA ILE A 171 -14.80 15.61 -4.07
C ILE A 171 -14.82 15.09 -2.63
N SER A 172 -15.93 14.53 -2.15
CA SER A 172 -16.02 13.98 -0.79
C SER A 172 -15.05 12.79 -0.57
N ASN A 173 -14.96 11.88 -1.53
CA ASN A 173 -14.06 10.71 -1.43
C ASN A 173 -12.59 11.11 -1.66
N ILE A 174 -12.34 12.03 -2.61
CA ILE A 174 -11.01 12.61 -2.83
C ILE A 174 -10.59 13.41 -1.60
N PHE A 175 -11.48 14.25 -1.07
CA PHE A 175 -11.19 15.05 0.11
C PHE A 175 -10.86 14.17 1.33
N SER A 176 -11.60 13.08 1.52
CA SER A 176 -11.30 12.13 2.61
C SER A 176 -9.96 11.43 2.40
N THR A 177 -9.63 11.01 1.17
CA THR A 177 -8.35 10.38 0.83
C THR A 177 -7.19 11.36 0.94
N VAL A 178 -7.32 12.57 0.38
CA VAL A 178 -6.32 13.63 0.49
C VAL A 178 -6.12 14.02 1.96
N THR A 179 -7.21 14.15 2.71
CA THR A 179 -7.14 14.43 4.16
C THR A 179 -6.42 13.31 4.92
N ALA A 180 -6.69 12.05 4.61
CA ALA A 180 -6.01 10.90 5.24
C ALA A 180 -4.51 10.88 4.89
N ILE A 181 -4.15 11.14 3.63
CA ILE A 181 -2.76 11.27 3.19
C ILE A 181 -2.08 12.45 3.91
N PHE A 182 -2.76 13.59 3.96
CA PHE A 182 -2.25 14.79 4.63
C PHE A 182 -2.03 14.55 6.12
N ILE A 183 -3.01 13.98 6.80
CA ILE A 183 -2.87 13.59 8.22
C ILE A 183 -1.69 12.63 8.40
N THR A 184 -1.55 11.63 7.54
CA THR A 184 -0.46 10.64 7.63
C THR A 184 0.91 11.31 7.41
N LEU A 185 1.00 12.17 6.39
CA LEU A 185 2.24 12.86 6.01
C LEU A 185 2.70 13.87 7.06
N PHE A 186 1.78 14.51 7.78
CA PHE A 186 2.11 15.46 8.85
C PHE A 186 2.28 14.76 10.20
N THR A 187 1.37 13.86 10.55
CA THR A 187 1.40 13.18 11.85
C THR A 187 2.54 12.16 11.93
N GLY A 188 2.83 11.46 10.83
CA GLY A 188 3.90 10.46 10.76
C GLY A 188 5.26 10.99 11.19
N PRO A 189 5.80 12.05 10.57
CA PRO A 189 7.06 12.67 11.00
C PRO A 189 7.03 13.13 12.45
N ILE A 190 5.92 13.72 12.92
CA ILE A 190 5.79 14.16 14.32
C ILE A 190 5.91 12.96 15.26
N VAL A 191 5.19 11.88 14.99
CA VAL A 191 5.28 10.63 15.77
C VAL A 191 6.70 10.05 15.70
N THR A 192 7.32 10.05 14.52
CA THR A 192 8.71 9.60 14.32
C THR A 192 9.69 10.41 15.17
N PHE A 193 9.52 11.71 15.24
CA PHE A 193 10.37 12.58 16.07
C PHE A 193 10.35 12.14 17.54
N PHE A 194 9.16 11.89 18.09
CA PHE A 194 9.03 11.43 19.47
C PHE A 194 9.58 10.01 19.67
N LEU A 195 9.36 9.10 18.69
CA LEU A 195 9.94 7.76 18.73
C LEU A 195 11.49 7.82 18.73
N LEU A 196 12.06 8.62 17.87
CA LEU A 196 13.53 8.76 17.75
C LEU A 196 14.14 9.41 18.98
N ARG A 197 13.43 10.35 19.59
CA ARG A 197 13.90 11.03 20.79
C ARG A 197 13.99 10.09 21.99
N ASN A 198 12.94 9.30 22.25
CA ASN A 198 12.84 8.43 23.42
C ASN A 198 12.21 7.06 23.09
N PRO A 199 12.89 6.17 22.31
CA PRO A 199 12.33 4.89 21.89
C PRO A 199 12.01 3.96 23.05
N GLN A 200 12.81 4.01 24.13
CA GLN A 200 12.61 3.19 25.32
C GLN A 200 11.34 3.59 26.08
N LYS A 201 11.08 4.90 26.20
CA LYS A 201 9.86 5.39 26.86
C LYS A 201 8.61 5.01 26.08
N PHE A 202 8.65 5.13 24.76
CA PHE A 202 7.57 4.67 23.88
C PHE A 202 7.31 3.16 24.05
N TYR A 203 8.36 2.36 23.99
CA TYR A 203 8.26 0.90 24.19
C TYR A 203 7.65 0.54 25.56
N GLN A 204 8.07 1.22 26.63
CA GLN A 204 7.52 1.01 27.97
C GLN A 204 6.03 1.40 28.06
N SER A 205 5.63 2.48 27.39
CA SER A 205 4.22 2.89 27.33
C SER A 205 3.35 1.86 26.62
N VAL A 206 3.81 1.32 25.50
CA VAL A 206 3.12 0.23 24.79
C VAL A 206 3.06 -1.03 25.66
N LEU A 207 4.17 -1.39 26.32
CA LEU A 207 4.23 -2.56 27.20
C LEU A 207 3.30 -2.42 28.42
N ALA A 208 3.02 -1.20 28.88
CA ALA A 208 2.12 -0.96 29.99
C ALA A 208 0.66 -1.31 29.67
N ILE A 209 0.25 -1.19 28.40
CA ILE A 209 -1.09 -1.56 27.91
C ILE A 209 -1.25 -3.09 27.86
N VAL A 210 -0.14 -3.83 27.70
CA VAL A 210 -0.16 -5.29 27.60
C VAL A 210 -0.39 -5.91 28.98
N PRO A 211 -1.40 -6.81 29.11
CA PRO A 211 -1.63 -7.53 30.36
C PRO A 211 -0.38 -8.28 30.85
N PRO A 212 -0.12 -8.36 32.15
CA PRO A 212 1.09 -8.96 32.73
C PRO A 212 1.39 -10.36 32.22
N ALA A 213 0.35 -11.18 32.02
CA ALA A 213 0.47 -12.57 31.57
C ALA A 213 1.14 -12.69 30.17
N PHE A 214 0.96 -11.70 29.29
CA PHE A 214 1.46 -11.72 27.91
C PHE A 214 2.72 -10.87 27.69
N ARG A 215 3.23 -10.19 28.72
CA ARG A 215 4.38 -9.27 28.58
C ARG A 215 5.65 -9.95 28.11
N THR A 216 5.90 -11.19 28.53
CA THR A 216 7.10 -11.95 28.13
C THR A 216 7.05 -12.28 26.65
N ASP A 217 5.91 -12.77 26.18
CA ASP A 217 5.72 -13.11 24.77
C ASP A 217 5.76 -11.86 23.90
N PHE A 218 5.14 -10.77 24.36
CA PHE A 218 5.17 -9.48 23.68
C PHE A 218 6.61 -8.94 23.57
N LYS A 219 7.45 -9.05 24.60
CA LYS A 219 8.86 -8.66 24.54
C LYS A 219 9.64 -9.47 23.51
N ASN A 220 9.41 -10.78 23.45
CA ASN A 220 10.07 -11.65 22.49
C ASN A 220 9.61 -11.33 21.06
N LEU A 221 8.31 -11.19 20.84
CA LEU A 221 7.75 -10.82 19.54
C LEU A 221 8.26 -9.46 19.07
N THR A 222 8.25 -8.44 19.92
CA THR A 222 8.75 -7.10 19.55
C THR A 222 10.24 -7.09 19.26
N LYS A 223 11.04 -7.90 19.95
CA LYS A 223 12.48 -8.05 19.67
C LYS A 223 12.71 -8.64 18.28
N ILE A 224 12.02 -9.74 17.94
CA ILE A 224 12.09 -10.39 16.63
C ILE A 224 11.57 -9.45 15.54
N ALA A 225 10.40 -8.84 15.74
CA ALA A 225 9.81 -7.88 14.80
C ALA A 225 10.72 -6.70 14.55
N ASN A 226 11.30 -6.10 15.58
CA ASN A 226 12.22 -4.97 15.46
C ASN A 226 13.48 -5.33 14.65
N GLN A 227 14.02 -6.55 14.85
CA GLN A 227 15.18 -7.01 14.09
C GLN A 227 14.81 -7.28 12.63
N GLN A 228 13.73 -8.00 12.38
CA GLN A 228 13.32 -8.38 11.02
C GLN A 228 12.81 -7.19 10.22
N LEU A 229 11.89 -6.39 10.78
CA LEU A 229 11.35 -5.20 10.11
C LEU A 229 12.44 -4.16 9.86
N GLY A 230 13.32 -3.93 10.83
CA GLY A 230 14.41 -2.99 10.66
C GLY A 230 15.40 -3.38 9.55
N SER A 231 15.73 -4.67 9.43
CA SER A 231 16.60 -5.18 8.36
C SER A 231 15.89 -5.16 7.01
N PHE A 232 14.64 -5.59 6.97
CA PHE A 232 13.82 -5.61 5.76
C PHE A 232 13.63 -4.18 5.18
N LEU A 233 13.16 -3.23 5.99
CA LEU A 233 12.91 -1.86 5.54
C LEU A 233 14.18 -1.17 5.04
N LYS A 234 15.32 -1.37 5.72
CA LYS A 234 16.61 -0.84 5.23
C LYS A 234 17.00 -1.46 3.89
N GLY A 235 16.88 -2.78 3.77
CA GLY A 235 17.16 -3.48 2.51
C GLY A 235 16.25 -3.00 1.39
N GLN A 236 14.95 -2.86 1.65
CA GLN A 236 13.96 -2.40 0.66
C GLN A 236 14.24 -0.98 0.18
N ILE A 237 14.56 -0.05 1.09
CA ILE A 237 14.90 1.33 0.72
C ILE A 237 16.17 1.38 -0.13
N ILE A 238 17.21 0.64 0.27
CA ILE A 238 18.45 0.57 -0.52
C ILE A 238 18.16 -0.03 -1.91
N ALA A 239 17.40 -1.11 -1.96
CA ALA A 239 17.00 -1.74 -3.22
C ALA A 239 16.19 -0.77 -4.11
N SER A 240 15.26 -0.01 -3.54
CA SER A 240 14.46 0.99 -4.27
C SER A 240 15.32 2.10 -4.87
N PHE A 241 16.31 2.59 -4.15
CA PHE A 241 17.26 3.57 -4.68
C PHE A 241 18.12 3.00 -5.81
N ILE A 242 18.64 1.78 -5.63
CA ILE A 242 19.45 1.11 -6.66
C ILE A 242 18.60 0.87 -7.91
N LEU A 243 17.38 0.34 -7.75
CA LEU A 243 16.49 0.08 -8.87
C LEU A 243 16.08 1.37 -9.59
N GLY A 244 15.75 2.44 -8.85
CA GLY A 244 15.48 3.74 -9.44
C GLY A 244 16.65 4.29 -10.26
N ALA A 245 17.87 4.17 -9.74
CA ALA A 245 19.07 4.58 -10.47
C ALA A 245 19.33 3.71 -11.72
N VAL A 246 19.15 2.40 -11.60
CA VAL A 246 19.29 1.47 -12.74
C VAL A 246 18.24 1.78 -13.80
N TYR A 247 16.98 1.95 -13.44
CA TYR A 247 15.92 2.35 -14.37
C TYR A 247 16.26 3.67 -15.07
N TRP A 248 16.73 4.65 -14.31
CA TRP A 248 17.10 5.94 -14.90
C TRP A 248 18.18 5.82 -15.95
N VAL A 249 19.25 5.09 -15.65
CA VAL A 249 20.35 4.85 -16.61
C VAL A 249 19.84 4.06 -17.82
N CYS A 250 19.08 2.99 -17.61
CA CYS A 250 18.55 2.17 -18.70
C CYS A 250 17.60 2.97 -19.61
N PHE A 251 16.69 3.75 -19.04
CA PHE A 251 15.75 4.57 -19.81
C PHE A 251 16.47 5.66 -20.61
N LEU A 252 17.52 6.28 -20.04
CA LEU A 252 18.36 7.24 -20.78
C LEU A 252 19.12 6.58 -21.94
N LEU A 253 19.66 5.37 -21.73
CA LEU A 253 20.40 4.65 -22.77
C LEU A 253 19.51 4.22 -23.94
N ILE A 254 18.26 3.90 -23.67
CA ILE A 254 17.25 3.55 -24.69
C ILE A 254 16.72 4.82 -25.38
N GLY A 255 16.97 6.01 -24.82
CA GLY A 255 16.48 7.27 -25.36
C GLY A 255 15.00 7.52 -25.04
N LEU A 256 14.46 6.90 -23.95
CA LEU A 256 13.06 7.07 -23.59
C LEU A 256 12.76 8.53 -23.26
N GLU A 257 11.70 9.05 -23.85
CA GLU A 257 11.08 10.27 -23.36
C GLU A 257 10.60 10.05 -21.92
N PHE A 258 10.57 11.06 -21.10
CA PHE A 258 10.16 10.99 -19.68
C PHE A 258 10.97 10.03 -18.80
N ALA A 259 12.17 9.61 -19.22
CA ALA A 259 13.04 8.68 -18.49
C ALA A 259 13.18 9.02 -16.99
N SER A 260 13.32 10.31 -16.67
CA SER A 260 13.49 10.78 -15.29
C SER A 260 12.23 10.60 -14.43
N VAL A 261 11.04 10.94 -14.95
CA VAL A 261 9.77 10.77 -14.21
C VAL A 261 9.47 9.30 -14.00
N LEU A 262 9.66 8.48 -15.05
CA LEU A 262 9.44 7.03 -14.98
C LEU A 262 10.39 6.38 -13.98
N ALA A 263 11.68 6.72 -14.01
CA ALA A 263 12.66 6.14 -13.11
C ALA A 263 12.43 6.54 -11.63
N ILE A 264 12.09 7.82 -11.37
CA ILE A 264 11.78 8.29 -10.03
C ILE A 264 10.51 7.64 -9.51
N SER A 265 9.44 7.59 -10.33
CA SER A 265 8.19 6.93 -9.94
C SER A 265 8.39 5.44 -9.71
N ALA A 266 9.16 4.75 -10.57
CA ALA A 266 9.52 3.36 -10.40
C ALA A 266 10.30 3.12 -9.10
N GLY A 267 11.31 3.94 -8.81
CA GLY A 267 12.07 3.86 -7.58
C GLY A 267 11.22 4.07 -6.33
N LEU A 268 10.31 5.06 -6.35
CA LEU A 268 9.39 5.31 -5.25
C LEU A 268 8.37 4.17 -5.07
N LEU A 269 7.79 3.67 -6.16
CA LEU A 269 6.85 2.55 -6.12
C LEU A 269 7.52 1.25 -5.65
N CYS A 270 8.80 1.05 -5.95
CA CYS A 270 9.59 -0.10 -5.50
C CYS A 270 9.77 -0.17 -3.98
N ILE A 271 9.44 0.89 -3.23
CA ILE A 271 9.37 0.83 -1.75
C ILE A 271 8.31 -0.21 -1.32
N ILE A 272 7.27 -0.41 -2.13
CA ILE A 272 6.25 -1.45 -1.91
C ILE A 272 6.69 -2.71 -2.67
N PRO A 273 7.05 -3.81 -1.97
CA PRO A 273 7.52 -5.04 -2.61
C PRO A 273 6.50 -5.57 -3.62
N TYR A 274 6.98 -6.08 -4.74
CA TYR A 274 6.23 -6.68 -5.83
C TYR A 274 5.33 -5.73 -6.62
N ILE A 275 4.62 -4.81 -5.96
CA ILE A 275 3.68 -3.87 -6.60
C ILE A 275 4.44 -2.81 -7.38
N GLY A 276 5.51 -2.26 -6.79
CA GLY A 276 6.29 -1.20 -7.40
C GLY A 276 6.88 -1.54 -8.77
N PRO A 277 7.70 -2.60 -8.88
CA PRO A 277 8.25 -3.02 -10.17
C PRO A 277 7.19 -3.33 -11.21
N PHE A 278 6.07 -3.94 -10.79
CA PHE A 278 4.98 -4.29 -11.70
C PHE A 278 4.28 -3.07 -12.29
N ILE A 279 3.92 -2.09 -11.45
CA ILE A 279 3.29 -0.84 -11.91
C ILE A 279 4.26 0.01 -12.76
N ALA A 280 5.55 0.02 -12.41
CA ALA A 280 6.56 0.77 -13.14
C ALA A 280 6.86 0.18 -14.53
N PHE A 281 6.70 -1.14 -14.69
CA PHE A 281 6.96 -1.84 -15.96
C PHE A 281 6.00 -1.40 -17.07
N PHE A 282 4.71 -1.24 -16.77
CA PHE A 282 3.72 -0.96 -17.81
C PHE A 282 3.93 0.37 -18.54
N PRO A 283 4.08 1.53 -17.88
CA PRO A 283 4.37 2.77 -18.57
C PRO A 283 5.67 2.72 -19.36
N GLY A 284 6.71 2.08 -18.80
CA GLY A 284 7.98 1.90 -19.48
C GLY A 284 7.86 1.05 -20.75
N LEU A 285 7.04 0.00 -20.70
CA LEU A 285 6.77 -0.84 -21.88
C LEU A 285 6.05 -0.06 -22.99
N ILE A 286 4.99 0.69 -22.63
CA ILE A 286 4.21 1.49 -23.61
C ILE A 286 5.11 2.49 -24.33
N ILE A 287 5.95 3.22 -23.58
CA ILE A 287 6.83 4.24 -24.16
C ILE A 287 7.99 3.60 -24.95
N ALA A 288 8.45 2.41 -24.59
CA ALA A 288 9.54 1.72 -25.31
C ALA A 288 9.12 1.15 -26.69
N PHE A 289 7.81 1.06 -26.96
CA PHE A 289 7.29 0.64 -28.26
C PHE A 289 7.08 1.81 -29.26
N GLN A 290 7.38 3.02 -28.85
CA GLN A 290 7.40 4.22 -29.70
C GLN A 290 8.72 4.34 -30.48
#